data_5a45b1f90e6b7239223b3014a18462da
#
_entry.id   5a45b1f90e6b7239223b3014a18462da
#
_cell.length_a   1.000
_cell.length_b   1.000
_cell.length_c   1.000
_cell.angle_alpha   90.00
_cell.angle_beta   90.00
_cell.angle_gamma   90.00
#
_symmetry.space_group_name_H-M   'P 1'
#
loop_
_entity.id
_entity.type
_entity.pdbx_description
1 polymer ?
#
loop_
_entity_poly.entity_id
_entity_poly.type
_entity_poly.pdbx_seq_one_letter_code
_entity_poly.pdbx_strand_id
1 'polypeptide(L)'
;MAESPEITELKTSLEKSRVAAREQKVEHAVRFYDRALEELESDRITMLCLHDENTTGLTGNLDGPGGSWFALTKGSGLSQKPDPGSLGSFGHGSRAPFTMSNLRSVFYYTKIKCSSGSSERFQGKSILQSHIDSNTDKMTQGTGFYGITAGCRALESGDIPEWAKKLRGHRTNREGTS
;
A
#
# COMPACT_ATOMS: atom_id res chain seq x y z
N MET A 1 -9.76 -19.27 -12.57
CA MET A 1 -9.91 -18.88 -11.15
C MET A 1 -10.80 -17.66 -11.10
N ALA A 2 -11.79 -17.59 -10.19
CA ALA A 2 -12.53 -16.35 -10.02
C ALA A 2 -11.55 -15.28 -9.51
N GLU A 3 -11.48 -14.15 -10.20
CA GLU A 3 -10.71 -12.98 -9.71
C GLU A 3 -11.24 -12.60 -8.32
N SER A 4 -10.33 -12.33 -7.39
CA SER A 4 -10.75 -11.81 -6.10
C SER A 4 -11.34 -10.39 -6.27
N PRO A 5 -12.33 -10.00 -5.45
CA PRO A 5 -12.93 -8.66 -5.54
C PRO A 5 -11.88 -7.54 -5.50
N GLU A 6 -10.83 -7.72 -4.73
CA GLU A 6 -9.75 -6.75 -4.56
C GLU A 6 -8.95 -6.52 -5.85
N ILE A 7 -8.68 -7.60 -6.60
CA ILE A 7 -8.00 -7.48 -7.90
C ILE A 7 -8.90 -6.78 -8.91
N THR A 8 -10.20 -7.08 -8.91
CA THR A 8 -11.19 -6.43 -9.77
C THR A 8 -11.27 -4.91 -9.50
N GLU A 9 -11.26 -4.49 -8.24
CA GLU A 9 -11.26 -3.07 -7.88
C GLU A 9 -9.98 -2.35 -8.32
N LEU A 10 -8.81 -2.98 -8.15
CA LEU A 10 -7.55 -2.42 -8.63
C LEU A 10 -7.54 -2.31 -10.15
N LYS A 11 -7.98 -3.33 -10.87
CA LYS A 11 -8.09 -3.34 -12.33
C LYS A 11 -8.98 -2.20 -12.81
N THR A 12 -10.17 -2.04 -12.23
CA THR A 12 -11.09 -0.94 -12.53
C THR A 12 -10.44 0.43 -12.32
N SER A 13 -9.69 0.60 -11.23
CA SER A 13 -8.98 1.85 -10.93
C SER A 13 -7.87 2.15 -11.94
N LEU A 14 -7.12 1.13 -12.37
CA LEU A 14 -6.11 1.26 -13.42
C LEU A 14 -6.73 1.62 -14.78
N GLU A 15 -7.85 1.01 -15.15
CA GLU A 15 -8.58 1.32 -16.39
C GLU A 15 -9.08 2.77 -16.41
N LYS A 16 -9.70 3.23 -15.33
CA LYS A 16 -10.16 4.62 -15.20
C LYS A 16 -8.99 5.61 -15.24
N SER A 17 -7.88 5.30 -14.56
CA SER A 17 -6.67 6.11 -14.59
C SER A 17 -6.06 6.17 -15.99
N ARG A 18 -6.10 5.05 -16.76
CA ARG A 18 -5.67 5.01 -18.15
C ARG A 18 -6.52 5.93 -19.05
N VAL A 19 -7.83 5.89 -18.87
CA VAL A 19 -8.74 6.77 -19.62
C VAL A 19 -8.41 8.24 -19.34
N ALA A 20 -8.28 8.61 -18.07
CA ALA A 20 -7.89 9.97 -17.66
C ALA A 20 -6.53 10.39 -18.24
N ALA A 21 -5.55 9.47 -18.29
CA ALA A 21 -4.25 9.73 -18.91
C ALA A 21 -4.36 9.99 -20.42
N ARG A 22 -5.23 9.27 -21.12
CA ARG A 22 -5.49 9.47 -22.56
C ARG A 22 -6.15 10.82 -22.82
N GLU A 23 -7.15 11.19 -22.05
CA GLU A 23 -7.84 12.49 -22.16
C GLU A 23 -6.87 13.67 -21.94
N GLN A 24 -5.94 13.51 -21.00
CA GLN A 24 -4.90 14.50 -20.72
C GLN A 24 -3.69 14.42 -21.68
N LYS A 25 -3.70 13.50 -22.63
CA LYS A 25 -2.63 13.26 -23.62
C LYS A 25 -1.24 12.98 -22.99
N VAL A 26 -1.24 12.26 -21.86
CA VAL A 26 -0.02 11.88 -21.13
C VAL A 26 0.43 10.49 -21.57
N GLU A 27 1.08 10.38 -22.71
CA GLU A 27 1.42 9.11 -23.36
C GLU A 27 2.23 8.14 -22.48
N HIS A 28 3.19 8.65 -21.69
CA HIS A 28 3.98 7.78 -20.81
C HIS A 28 3.14 7.15 -19.70
N ALA A 29 2.10 7.86 -19.21
CA ALA A 29 1.17 7.31 -18.24
C ALA A 29 0.26 6.25 -18.89
N VAL A 30 -0.20 6.49 -20.11
CA VAL A 30 -0.98 5.49 -20.87
C VAL A 30 -0.20 4.19 -21.01
N ARG A 31 1.06 4.27 -21.48
CA ARG A 31 1.93 3.08 -21.60
C ARG A 31 2.17 2.37 -20.26
N PHE A 32 2.24 3.13 -19.17
CA PHE A 32 2.36 2.54 -17.84
C PHE A 32 1.09 1.74 -17.49
N TYR A 33 -0.10 2.30 -17.68
CA TYR A 33 -1.35 1.62 -17.36
C TYR A 33 -1.64 0.42 -18.27
N ASP A 34 -1.26 0.47 -19.54
CA ASP A 34 -1.37 -0.68 -20.44
C ASP A 34 -0.54 -1.86 -19.89
N ARG A 35 0.73 -1.63 -19.52
CA ARG A 35 1.58 -2.66 -18.90
C ARG A 35 1.06 -3.16 -17.55
N ALA A 36 0.54 -2.27 -16.72
CA ALA A 36 -0.01 -2.64 -15.42
C ALA A 36 -1.23 -3.56 -15.56
N LEU A 37 -2.08 -3.31 -16.54
CA LEU A 37 -3.23 -4.17 -16.84
C LEU A 37 -2.80 -5.52 -17.39
N GLU A 38 -1.80 -5.57 -18.29
CA GLU A 38 -1.18 -6.81 -18.76
C GLU A 38 -0.59 -7.63 -17.60
N GLU A 39 0.09 -6.98 -16.65
CA GLU A 39 0.63 -7.64 -15.45
C GLU A 39 -0.48 -8.29 -14.61
N LEU A 40 -1.62 -7.60 -14.41
CA LEU A 40 -2.75 -8.16 -13.66
C LEU A 40 -3.45 -9.32 -14.38
N GLU A 41 -3.37 -9.38 -15.70
CA GLU A 41 -3.94 -10.46 -16.51
C GLU A 41 -3.02 -11.68 -16.60
N SER A 42 -1.78 -11.55 -16.14
CA SER A 42 -0.83 -12.66 -16.14
C SER A 42 -1.15 -13.70 -15.06
N ASP A 43 -0.78 -14.95 -15.32
CA ASP A 43 -0.98 -16.05 -14.35
C ASP A 43 -0.14 -15.88 -13.07
N ARG A 44 0.87 -15.01 -13.10
CA ARG A 44 1.81 -14.80 -12.00
C ARG A 44 2.21 -13.34 -11.90
N ILE A 45 2.14 -12.79 -10.71
CA ILE A 45 2.64 -11.46 -10.38
C ILE A 45 3.91 -11.63 -9.54
N THR A 46 5.01 -11.04 -10.01
CA THR A 46 6.27 -11.04 -9.24
C THR A 46 6.20 -9.97 -8.15
N MET A 47 6.55 -10.35 -6.93
CA MET A 47 6.57 -9.46 -5.78
C MET A 47 7.99 -9.30 -5.23
N LEU A 48 8.41 -8.05 -5.01
CA LEU A 48 9.60 -7.74 -4.23
C LEU A 48 9.18 -7.58 -2.76
N CYS A 49 9.72 -8.42 -1.89
CA CYS A 49 9.48 -8.34 -0.46
C CYS A 49 10.72 -7.77 0.25
N LEU A 50 10.50 -6.72 1.04
CA LEU A 50 11.51 -6.12 1.89
C LEU A 50 11.11 -6.38 3.36
N HIS A 51 12.01 -6.97 4.12
CA HIS A 51 11.75 -7.34 5.52
C HIS A 51 12.77 -6.68 6.43
N ASP A 52 12.30 -6.17 7.56
CA ASP A 52 13.14 -5.89 8.71
C ASP A 52 12.70 -6.77 9.90
N GLU A 53 13.68 -7.25 10.65
CA GLU A 53 13.46 -8.12 11.80
C GLU A 53 14.16 -7.54 13.05
N ASN A 54 13.66 -7.94 14.22
CA ASN A 54 14.17 -7.46 15.51
C ASN A 54 14.01 -5.94 15.69
N THR A 55 12.94 -5.38 15.13
CA THR A 55 12.54 -3.99 15.26
C THR A 55 11.27 -3.88 16.09
N THR A 56 10.91 -2.68 16.49
CA THR A 56 9.64 -2.42 17.20
C THR A 56 8.40 -2.60 16.33
N GLY A 57 8.58 -2.75 15.02
CA GLY A 57 7.51 -2.69 14.04
C GLY A 57 6.95 -1.27 13.87
N LEU A 58 5.95 -1.13 13.01
CA LEU A 58 5.30 0.15 12.74
C LEU A 58 4.19 0.41 13.76
N THR A 59 4.51 1.23 14.75
CA THR A 59 3.61 1.59 15.86
C THR A 59 2.82 2.86 15.58
N GLY A 60 1.88 3.20 16.48
CA GLY A 60 1.06 4.41 16.43
C GLY A 60 -0.40 4.17 16.08
N ASN A 61 -1.16 5.24 15.89
CA ASN A 61 -2.59 5.18 15.62
C ASN A 61 -2.89 4.69 14.20
N LEU A 62 -4.03 4.00 14.03
CA LEU A 62 -4.54 3.56 12.73
C LEU A 62 -5.21 4.71 11.96
N ASP A 63 -5.87 5.61 12.67
CA ASP A 63 -6.82 6.58 12.12
C ASP A 63 -6.31 8.02 12.14
N GLY A 64 -5.22 8.30 12.82
CA GLY A 64 -4.77 9.67 13.04
C GLY A 64 -3.25 9.85 12.95
N PRO A 65 -2.82 11.11 12.91
CA PRO A 65 -1.41 11.42 12.94
C PRO A 65 -0.78 10.91 14.23
N GLY A 66 0.45 10.47 14.12
CA GLY A 66 1.25 9.92 15.22
C GLY A 66 1.70 8.49 14.98
N GLY A 67 3.00 8.27 15.20
CA GLY A 67 3.66 6.98 15.05
C GLY A 67 4.12 6.66 13.64
N SER A 68 4.97 5.62 13.58
CA SER A 68 5.65 5.20 12.35
C SER A 68 4.68 4.58 11.33
N TRP A 69 3.58 3.97 11.78
CA TRP A 69 2.55 3.43 10.89
C TRP A 69 1.94 4.52 10.01
N PHE A 70 1.41 5.58 10.65
CA PHE A 70 0.80 6.69 9.91
C PHE A 70 1.82 7.38 9.00
N ALA A 71 3.02 7.65 9.51
CA ALA A 71 4.07 8.32 8.75
C ALA A 71 4.44 7.57 7.46
N LEU A 72 4.50 6.23 7.51
CA LEU A 72 4.85 5.41 6.35
C LEU A 72 3.66 5.24 5.38
N THR A 73 2.48 4.94 5.89
CA THR A 73 1.33 4.56 5.04
C THR A 73 0.57 5.78 4.51
N LYS A 74 0.34 6.80 5.34
CA LYS A 74 -0.51 7.96 5.03
C LYS A 74 0.26 9.28 4.99
N GLY A 75 1.34 9.39 5.76
CA GLY A 75 2.14 10.61 5.84
C GLY A 75 2.80 10.95 4.50
N SER A 76 2.75 12.23 4.14
CA SER A 76 3.52 12.77 3.01
C SER A 76 4.53 13.77 3.56
N GLY A 77 5.82 13.46 3.42
CA GLY A 77 6.89 14.36 3.90
C GLY A 77 7.08 14.42 5.41
N LEU A 78 6.43 13.54 6.17
CA LEU A 78 6.58 13.48 7.63
C LEU A 78 7.61 12.41 8.01
N SER A 79 8.64 12.80 8.72
CA SER A 79 9.54 11.89 9.42
C SER A 79 9.24 12.01 10.92
N GLN A 80 8.66 10.96 11.50
CA GLN A 80 8.44 10.88 12.95
C GLN A 80 9.43 9.87 13.54
N LYS A 81 10.70 10.26 13.60
CA LYS A 81 11.70 9.49 14.32
C LYS A 81 11.98 10.16 15.66
N PRO A 82 11.97 9.39 16.75
CA PRO A 82 12.24 9.92 18.10
C PRO A 82 13.71 10.33 18.30
N ASP A 83 14.61 9.90 17.42
CA ASP A 83 16.04 10.17 17.53
C ASP A 83 16.47 11.24 16.52
N PRO A 84 17.00 12.41 16.97
CA PRO A 84 17.52 13.47 16.10
C PRO A 84 18.69 13.03 15.21
N GLY A 85 19.39 11.94 15.56
CA GLY A 85 20.51 11.40 14.80
C GLY A 85 20.10 10.40 13.70
N SER A 86 18.84 10.02 13.61
CA SER A 86 18.39 9.06 12.60
C SER A 86 18.21 9.75 11.25
N LEU A 87 19.11 9.46 10.32
CA LEU A 87 19.04 9.87 8.93
C LEU A 87 17.75 9.38 8.26
N GLY A 88 16.83 10.28 8.04
CA GLY A 88 15.59 10.03 7.29
C GLY A 88 15.32 11.25 6.42
N SER A 89 15.73 11.18 5.16
CA SER A 89 15.56 12.25 4.20
C SER A 89 14.10 12.40 3.79
N PHE A 90 13.37 13.36 4.34
CA PHE A 90 12.14 13.97 3.80
C PHE A 90 11.10 13.02 3.16
N GLY A 91 11.01 11.75 3.60
CA GLY A 91 10.04 10.80 3.07
C GLY A 91 10.34 10.25 1.65
N HIS A 92 11.51 10.52 1.08
CA HIS A 92 11.89 9.98 -0.24
C HIS A 92 11.95 8.45 -0.25
N GLY A 93 12.43 7.83 0.83
CA GLY A 93 12.50 6.38 0.97
C GLY A 93 11.13 5.69 0.90
N SER A 94 10.08 6.32 1.41
CA SER A 94 8.72 5.77 1.39
C SER A 94 8.08 5.74 -0.01
N ARG A 95 8.62 6.49 -0.97
CA ARG A 95 8.13 6.52 -2.36
C ARG A 95 8.87 5.56 -3.29
N ALA A 96 10.08 5.16 -2.96
CA ALA A 96 10.89 4.27 -3.78
C ALA A 96 10.18 2.95 -4.15
N PRO A 97 9.50 2.24 -3.23
CA PRO A 97 8.79 1.01 -3.55
C PRO A 97 7.72 1.19 -4.65
N PHE A 98 7.04 2.34 -4.69
CA PHE A 98 6.03 2.60 -5.73
C PHE A 98 6.62 2.77 -7.12
N THR A 99 7.83 3.30 -7.22
CA THR A 99 8.52 3.42 -8.52
C THR A 99 9.06 2.10 -9.02
N MET A 100 9.32 1.15 -8.13
CA MET A 100 9.76 -0.21 -8.44
C MET A 100 8.60 -1.15 -8.78
N SER A 101 7.38 -0.80 -8.37
CA SER A 101 6.19 -1.61 -8.60
C SER A 101 5.58 -1.34 -9.97
N ASN A 102 5.42 -2.37 -10.79
CA ASN A 102 4.70 -2.30 -12.08
C ASN A 102 3.24 -1.88 -11.92
N LEU A 103 2.67 -2.08 -10.74
CA LEU A 103 1.29 -1.69 -10.40
C LEU A 103 1.20 -0.40 -9.61
N ARG A 104 2.34 0.24 -9.29
CA ARG A 104 2.41 1.36 -8.32
C ARG A 104 1.66 1.08 -7.03
N SER A 105 1.71 -0.17 -6.59
CA SER A 105 1.03 -0.67 -5.39
C SER A 105 2.04 -1.29 -4.45
N VAL A 106 1.87 -1.02 -3.16
CA VAL A 106 2.73 -1.51 -2.09
C VAL A 106 1.84 -2.02 -0.96
N PHE A 107 2.17 -3.18 -0.42
CA PHE A 107 1.55 -3.71 0.77
C PHE A 107 2.47 -3.55 1.97
N TYR A 108 1.91 -3.09 3.07
CA TYR A 108 2.59 -2.93 4.35
C TYR A 108 2.04 -3.96 5.33
N TYR A 109 2.93 -4.74 5.90
CA TYR A 109 2.61 -5.68 6.96
C TYR A 109 3.52 -5.42 8.15
N THR A 110 2.98 -5.33 9.35
CA THR A 110 3.79 -5.16 10.55
C THR A 110 3.27 -6.02 11.69
N LYS A 111 4.19 -6.49 12.53
CA LYS A 111 3.90 -7.14 13.80
C LYS A 111 4.54 -6.33 14.92
N ILE A 112 3.73 -5.90 15.87
CA ILE A 112 4.14 -5.06 17.00
C ILE A 112 3.87 -5.77 18.32
N LYS A 113 4.74 -5.56 19.28
CA LYS A 113 4.53 -6.00 20.66
C LYS A 113 3.57 -5.06 21.37
N CYS A 114 2.61 -5.67 22.07
CA CYS A 114 1.69 -4.98 22.94
C CYS A 114 1.77 -5.60 24.35
N SER A 115 1.32 -4.87 25.35
CA SER A 115 1.24 -5.39 26.72
C SER A 115 0.41 -6.67 26.85
N SER A 116 -0.56 -6.86 25.96
CA SER A 116 -1.45 -8.04 25.88
C SER A 116 -1.00 -9.12 24.91
N GLY A 117 0.21 -9.02 24.33
CA GLY A 117 0.74 -9.97 23.33
C GLY A 117 1.28 -9.27 22.11
N SER A 118 0.94 -9.74 20.92
CA SER A 118 1.31 -9.11 19.65
C SER A 118 0.10 -8.73 18.83
N SER A 119 0.17 -7.59 18.15
CA SER A 119 -0.83 -7.14 17.17
C SER A 119 -0.19 -7.12 15.78
N GLU A 120 -0.99 -7.43 14.77
CA GLU A 120 -0.57 -7.40 13.38
C GLU A 120 -1.42 -6.38 12.62
N ARG A 121 -0.81 -5.70 11.64
CA ARG A 121 -1.49 -4.75 10.77
C ARG A 121 -1.11 -5.00 9.34
N PHE A 122 -2.09 -4.83 8.46
CA PHE A 122 -1.90 -4.97 7.02
C PHE A 122 -2.66 -3.88 6.27
N GLN A 123 -2.02 -3.26 5.31
CA GLN A 123 -2.66 -2.26 4.45
C GLN A 123 -1.97 -2.22 3.09
N GLY A 124 -2.76 -2.13 2.02
CA GLY A 124 -2.25 -1.80 0.69
C GLY A 124 -2.38 -0.31 0.41
N LYS A 125 -1.48 0.21 -0.43
CA LYS A 125 -1.54 1.58 -0.95
C LYS A 125 -1.14 1.58 -2.41
N SER A 126 -1.93 2.26 -3.24
CA SER A 126 -1.64 2.48 -4.66
C SER A 126 -1.56 3.97 -4.95
N ILE A 127 -0.64 4.38 -5.84
CA ILE A 127 -0.50 5.76 -6.30
C ILE A 127 -0.77 5.78 -7.80
N LEU A 128 -2.00 6.13 -8.16
CA LEU A 128 -2.50 6.16 -9.53
C LEU A 128 -2.84 7.60 -9.94
N GLN A 129 -3.31 7.80 -11.15
CA GLN A 129 -3.81 9.09 -11.61
C GLN A 129 -5.23 9.35 -11.10
N SER A 130 -5.50 10.57 -10.69
CA SER A 130 -6.86 11.00 -10.35
C SER A 130 -7.78 10.90 -11.57
N HIS A 131 -8.99 10.43 -11.35
CA HIS A 131 -10.03 10.28 -12.38
C HIS A 131 -11.40 10.59 -11.76
N ILE A 132 -12.41 10.72 -12.58
CA ILE A 132 -13.79 10.87 -12.10
C ILE A 132 -14.32 9.50 -11.66
N ASP A 133 -14.79 9.42 -10.44
CA ASP A 133 -15.51 8.24 -9.96
C ASP A 133 -16.94 8.24 -10.52
N SER A 134 -17.26 7.22 -11.31
CA SER A 134 -18.56 7.09 -11.98
C SER A 134 -19.76 6.94 -11.05
N ASN A 135 -19.54 6.56 -9.80
CA ASN A 135 -20.61 6.40 -8.82
C ASN A 135 -20.97 7.71 -8.10
N THR A 136 -19.98 8.56 -7.91
CA THR A 136 -20.14 9.79 -7.12
C THR A 136 -19.99 11.06 -7.94
N ASP A 137 -19.59 10.96 -9.21
CA ASP A 137 -19.25 12.07 -10.11
C ASP A 137 -18.22 13.04 -9.50
N LYS A 138 -17.35 12.54 -8.64
CA LYS A 138 -16.31 13.32 -7.97
C LYS A 138 -14.93 12.90 -8.43
N MET A 139 -14.00 13.85 -8.43
CA MET A 139 -12.59 13.58 -8.67
C MET A 139 -12.04 12.72 -7.53
N THR A 140 -11.45 11.57 -7.87
CA THR A 140 -10.71 10.73 -6.91
C THR A 140 -9.39 11.39 -6.53
N GLN A 141 -8.90 11.09 -5.34
CA GLN A 141 -7.49 11.31 -5.03
C GLN A 141 -6.67 10.25 -5.77
N GLY A 142 -5.48 10.62 -6.27
CA GLY A 142 -4.59 9.66 -6.94
C GLY A 142 -4.04 8.57 -6.03
N THR A 143 -4.35 8.60 -4.73
CA THR A 143 -3.95 7.60 -3.74
C THR A 143 -5.16 6.79 -3.30
N GLY A 144 -5.09 5.47 -3.51
CA GLY A 144 -6.05 4.50 -3.02
C GLY A 144 -5.45 3.62 -1.92
N PHE A 145 -6.32 3.08 -1.07
CA PHE A 145 -5.93 2.17 0.01
C PHE A 145 -6.75 0.88 -0.03
N TYR A 146 -6.06 -0.24 0.16
CA TYR A 146 -6.67 -1.51 0.49
C TYR A 146 -6.71 -1.68 2.01
N GLY A 147 -7.88 -2.03 2.54
CA GLY A 147 -8.13 -2.18 3.97
C GLY A 147 -9.58 -1.88 4.31
N ILE A 148 -9.83 -1.35 5.49
CA ILE A 148 -11.17 -0.92 5.91
C ILE A 148 -11.49 0.41 5.24
N THR A 149 -12.58 0.45 4.46
CA THR A 149 -12.99 1.63 3.66
C THR A 149 -13.23 2.85 4.54
N ALA A 150 -13.92 2.68 5.67
CA ALA A 150 -14.15 3.77 6.62
C ALA A 150 -12.82 4.27 7.20
N GLY A 151 -12.42 5.50 6.86
CA GLY A 151 -11.17 6.11 7.31
C GLY A 151 -9.91 5.56 6.63
N CYS A 152 -10.04 4.74 5.58
CA CYS A 152 -8.90 4.08 4.90
C CYS A 152 -7.97 3.39 5.91
N ARG A 153 -8.53 2.59 6.82
CA ARG A 153 -7.78 1.97 7.93
C ARG A 153 -7.13 0.65 7.53
N ALA A 154 -6.07 0.30 8.24
CA ALA A 154 -5.47 -1.03 8.15
C ALA A 154 -6.42 -2.13 8.63
N LEU A 155 -6.24 -3.33 8.08
CA LEU A 155 -6.76 -4.55 8.68
C LEU A 155 -5.89 -4.94 9.88
N GLU A 156 -6.51 -5.44 10.94
CA GLU A 156 -5.80 -5.90 12.14
C GLU A 156 -5.97 -7.41 12.31
N SER A 157 -5.00 -8.03 12.88
CA SER A 157 -4.85 -9.46 13.25
C SER A 157 -5.90 -10.43 12.66
N GLY A 158 -7.14 -10.44 13.18
CA GLY A 158 -8.21 -11.35 12.77
C GLY A 158 -8.79 -11.09 11.39
N ASP A 159 -8.75 -9.85 10.93
CA ASP A 159 -9.34 -9.41 9.66
C ASP A 159 -8.35 -9.53 8.48
N ILE A 160 -7.08 -9.82 8.75
CA ILE A 160 -6.06 -9.97 7.70
C ILE A 160 -6.34 -11.25 6.91
N PRO A 161 -6.57 -11.15 5.59
CA PRO A 161 -6.89 -12.33 4.79
C PRO A 161 -5.70 -13.30 4.68
N GLU A 162 -6.00 -14.57 4.49
CA GLU A 162 -4.97 -15.63 4.45
C GLU A 162 -3.94 -15.43 3.33
N TRP A 163 -4.34 -14.87 2.19
CA TRP A 163 -3.39 -14.58 1.13
C TRP A 163 -2.36 -13.52 1.56
N ALA A 164 -2.79 -12.51 2.30
CA ALA A 164 -1.89 -11.46 2.82
C ALA A 164 -0.94 -12.01 3.89
N LYS A 165 -1.41 -12.94 4.73
CA LYS A 165 -0.55 -13.64 5.68
C LYS A 165 0.51 -14.49 4.97
N LYS A 166 0.19 -15.08 3.82
CA LYS A 166 1.14 -15.84 3.00
C LYS A 166 2.23 -14.93 2.40
N LEU A 167 1.92 -13.68 2.06
CA LEU A 167 2.91 -12.71 1.57
C LEU A 167 4.01 -12.40 2.61
N ARG A 168 3.71 -12.60 3.87
CA ARG A 168 4.66 -12.47 4.98
C ARG A 168 5.90 -13.38 4.84
N GLY A 169 5.85 -14.38 3.95
CA GLY A 169 6.92 -15.37 3.78
C GLY A 169 7.04 -16.31 4.97
N HIS A 170 8.13 -17.11 5.01
CA HIS A 170 8.42 -18.02 6.11
C HIS A 170 8.95 -17.28 7.36
N ARG A 171 8.30 -16.19 7.73
CA ARG A 171 8.64 -15.47 8.96
C ARG A 171 8.43 -16.39 10.15
N THR A 172 9.51 -16.80 10.78
CA THR A 172 9.47 -17.29 12.16
C THR A 172 8.88 -16.19 13.03
N ASN A 173 8.31 -16.51 14.18
CA ASN A 173 7.60 -15.63 15.13
C ASN A 173 8.37 -14.36 15.60
N ARG A 174 9.10 -13.69 14.70
CA ARG A 174 9.89 -12.49 14.97
C ARG A 174 9.08 -11.24 14.69
N GLU A 175 9.34 -10.21 15.44
CA GLU A 175 8.72 -8.90 15.32
C GLU A 175 9.38 -8.07 14.20
N GLY A 176 8.68 -7.12 13.64
CA GLY A 176 9.18 -6.24 12.60
C GLY A 176 8.17 -5.99 11.49
N THR A 177 8.63 -5.46 10.36
CA THR A 177 7.81 -5.03 9.23
C THR A 177 8.19 -5.76 7.95
N SER A 178 7.22 -5.97 7.06
CA SER A 178 7.42 -6.43 5.69
C SER A 178 6.64 -5.55 4.72
#